data_554b6d366adabf78fb9c99ef1d8c8a70
#
_entry.id   554b6d366adabf78fb9c99ef1d8c8a70
#
_cell.length_a   1.000
_cell.length_b   1.000
_cell.length_c   1.000
_cell.angle_alpha   90.00
_cell.angle_beta   90.00
_cell.angle_gamma   90.00
#
_symmetry.space_group_name_H-M   'P 1'
#
loop_
_entity.id
_entity.type
_entity.pdbx_description
1 polymer ?
#
loop_
_entity_poly.entity_id
_entity_poly.type
_entity_poly.pdbx_seq_one_letter_code
_entity_poly.pdbx_strand_id
1 'polypeptide(L)'
;EFRRVLFRSNYDMDHMPPNYLFTWVGLRNFKNMFTGGTTITFSYAFVRILAWTMIWAVSATFTTFIGGILLAKLINHEDTHFKKMWRSLFVVTIAIPQFVTLLLVSKMFSDHGIVNTLCSNIGLTGWLQSIGLVSGNYIPFLSKPGWSHAMIILINIWVGVPYQMLSATGILMNIPTDQLESARIDGANKWQIFWKITMPYVLFICGPSLIQSIIANINNFNVIYLLTSSNATANM
;
A
#
# COMPACT_ATOMS: atom_id res chain seq x y z
N GLU A 1 12.48 10.23 -27.91
CA GLU A 1 12.66 11.70 -28.16
C GLU A 1 11.35 12.46 -28.05
N PHE A 2 10.23 11.99 -28.59
CA PHE A 2 8.94 12.68 -28.57
C PHE A 2 8.49 13.13 -27.13
N ARG A 3 8.68 12.30 -26.11
CA ARG A 3 8.35 12.66 -24.72
C ARG A 3 9.18 13.83 -24.17
N ARG A 4 10.46 13.97 -24.58
CA ARG A 4 11.32 15.07 -24.15
C ARG A 4 10.88 16.41 -24.78
N VAL A 5 10.32 16.34 -25.99
CA VAL A 5 9.78 17.53 -26.67
C VAL A 5 8.57 18.06 -25.94
N LEU A 6 7.62 17.21 -25.54
CA LEU A 6 6.41 17.62 -24.84
C LEU A 6 6.67 18.37 -23.54
N PHE A 7 7.63 17.92 -22.73
CA PHE A 7 7.94 18.57 -21.45
C PHE A 7 8.66 19.91 -21.57
N ARG A 8 9.31 20.17 -22.69
CA ARG A 8 10.10 21.39 -22.92
C ARG A 8 9.52 22.32 -23.99
N SER A 9 8.34 22.05 -24.48
CA SER A 9 7.63 22.85 -25.45
C SER A 9 6.26 23.28 -24.93
N ASN A 10 5.64 24.25 -25.59
CA ASN A 10 4.24 24.64 -25.36
C ASN A 10 3.27 23.84 -26.24
N TYR A 11 3.53 22.55 -26.45
CA TYR A 11 2.68 21.68 -27.27
C TYR A 11 1.35 21.43 -26.55
N ASP A 12 0.28 22.04 -27.05
CA ASP A 12 -1.10 21.92 -26.59
C ASP A 12 -2.05 21.96 -27.81
N MET A 13 -3.37 21.95 -27.57
CA MET A 13 -4.35 21.96 -28.67
C MET A 13 -4.28 23.23 -29.52
N ASP A 14 -3.84 24.36 -28.97
CA ASP A 14 -3.74 25.64 -29.66
C ASP A 14 -2.41 25.76 -30.43
N HIS A 15 -1.39 24.98 -30.04
CA HIS A 15 -0.03 25.00 -30.60
C HIS A 15 0.32 23.67 -31.29
N MET A 16 -0.64 23.05 -31.97
CA MET A 16 -0.45 21.85 -32.81
C MET A 16 -0.52 22.20 -34.29
N PRO A 17 0.30 21.60 -35.14
CA PRO A 17 0.07 21.64 -36.60
C PRO A 17 -1.34 21.14 -36.96
N PRO A 18 -2.03 21.73 -37.94
CA PRO A 18 -1.54 22.77 -38.89
C PRO A 18 -1.70 24.21 -38.42
N ASN A 19 -2.37 24.49 -37.25
CA ASN A 19 -2.74 25.84 -36.90
C ASN A 19 -1.52 26.67 -36.43
N TYR A 20 -0.73 26.16 -35.51
CA TYR A 20 0.49 26.83 -35.02
C TYR A 20 1.61 25.84 -34.76
N LEU A 21 2.85 26.29 -34.86
CA LEU A 21 4.03 25.49 -34.50
C LEU A 21 4.30 25.66 -33.00
N PHE A 22 4.62 24.55 -32.34
CA PHE A 22 5.08 24.59 -30.96
C PHE A 22 6.48 25.26 -30.86
N THR A 23 6.73 25.93 -29.77
CA THR A 23 8.02 26.54 -29.47
C THR A 23 8.66 25.92 -28.24
N TRP A 24 9.99 25.95 -28.21
CA TRP A 24 10.74 25.48 -27.05
C TRP A 24 10.64 26.48 -25.90
N VAL A 25 10.11 26.04 -24.76
CA VAL A 25 9.96 26.85 -23.55
C VAL A 25 10.97 26.49 -22.46
N GLY A 26 11.92 25.61 -22.74
CA GLY A 26 12.97 25.17 -21.84
C GLY A 26 12.42 24.55 -20.55
N LEU A 27 12.72 25.12 -19.40
CA LEU A 27 12.28 24.66 -18.09
C LEU A 27 11.05 25.41 -17.57
N ARG A 28 10.39 26.25 -18.38
CA ARG A 28 9.24 27.06 -17.93
C ARG A 28 8.09 26.18 -17.43
N ASN A 29 7.82 25.04 -18.08
CA ASN A 29 6.78 24.12 -17.64
C ASN A 29 7.08 23.56 -16.24
N PHE A 30 8.33 23.23 -15.96
CA PHE A 30 8.74 22.78 -14.63
C PHE A 30 8.64 23.91 -13.61
N LYS A 31 9.06 25.11 -13.96
CA LYS A 31 8.91 26.27 -13.09
C LYS A 31 7.44 26.52 -12.75
N ASN A 32 6.55 26.51 -13.75
CA ASN A 32 5.12 26.68 -13.55
C ASN A 32 4.51 25.59 -12.67
N MET A 33 5.00 24.37 -12.78
CA MET A 33 4.56 23.26 -11.93
C MET A 33 4.88 23.50 -10.44
N PHE A 34 6.06 24.07 -10.14
CA PHE A 34 6.49 24.32 -8.77
C PHE A 34 6.05 25.68 -8.21
N THR A 35 5.89 26.70 -9.04
CA THR A 35 5.58 28.07 -8.61
C THR A 35 4.12 28.45 -8.75
N GLY A 36 3.25 27.52 -9.23
CA GLY A 36 1.81 27.77 -9.35
C GLY A 36 1.47 28.76 -10.47
N GLY A 37 2.16 28.65 -11.64
CA GLY A 37 1.78 29.44 -12.82
C GLY A 37 0.31 29.19 -13.20
N THR A 38 -0.37 30.19 -13.68
CA THR A 38 -1.75 30.36 -14.18
C THR A 38 -2.89 29.49 -13.61
N THR A 39 -2.61 28.33 -13.00
CA THR A 39 -3.59 27.52 -12.30
C THR A 39 -3.05 27.12 -10.91
N ILE A 40 -3.42 27.87 -9.88
CA ILE A 40 -3.19 27.59 -8.45
C ILE A 40 -3.53 26.12 -8.12
N THR A 41 -4.48 25.54 -8.83
CA THR A 41 -4.97 24.18 -8.69
C THR A 41 -3.91 23.11 -8.95
N PHE A 42 -2.99 23.28 -9.92
CA PHE A 42 -2.04 22.24 -10.27
C PHE A 42 -0.91 22.08 -9.23
N SER A 43 -0.31 23.19 -8.80
CA SER A 43 0.75 23.17 -7.78
C SER A 43 0.23 22.60 -6.46
N TYR A 44 -0.94 23.01 -6.03
CA TYR A 44 -1.59 22.51 -4.82
C TYR A 44 -1.91 21.01 -4.92
N ALA A 45 -2.52 20.58 -6.04
CA ALA A 45 -2.84 19.18 -6.27
C ALA A 45 -1.59 18.29 -6.32
N PHE A 46 -0.52 18.76 -7.00
CA PHE A 46 0.73 18.02 -7.12
C PHE A 46 1.38 17.77 -5.76
N VAL A 47 1.52 18.81 -4.93
CA VAL A 47 2.12 18.67 -3.60
C VAL A 47 1.29 17.73 -2.72
N ARG A 48 -0.03 17.85 -2.76
CA ARG A 48 -0.94 17.01 -1.98
C ARG A 48 -0.88 15.55 -2.41
N ILE A 49 -0.88 15.28 -3.72
CA ILE A 49 -0.76 13.93 -4.26
C ILE A 49 0.61 13.34 -3.91
N LEU A 50 1.69 14.10 -4.06
CA LEU A 50 3.03 13.65 -3.72
C LEU A 50 3.15 13.30 -2.24
N ALA A 51 2.66 14.18 -1.36
CA ALA A 51 2.66 13.94 0.09
C ALA A 51 1.88 12.67 0.45
N TRP A 52 0.68 12.50 -0.10
CA TRP A 52 -0.10 11.29 0.09
C TRP A 52 0.63 10.04 -0.42
N THR A 53 1.21 10.09 -1.62
CA THR A 53 1.96 8.98 -2.21
C THR A 53 3.13 8.56 -1.31
N MET A 54 3.86 9.51 -0.73
CA MET A 54 4.94 9.22 0.21
C MET A 54 4.43 8.59 1.51
N ILE A 55 3.37 9.15 2.10
CA ILE A 55 2.74 8.60 3.31
C ILE A 55 2.27 7.16 3.03
N TRP A 56 1.59 6.94 1.90
CA TRP A 56 1.11 5.62 1.54
C TRP A 56 2.24 4.63 1.29
N ALA A 57 3.26 5.00 0.49
CA ALA A 57 4.36 4.11 0.16
C ALA A 57 5.15 3.66 1.40
N VAL A 58 5.44 4.61 2.29
CA VAL A 58 6.15 4.33 3.54
C VAL A 58 5.28 3.49 4.48
N SER A 59 4.05 3.94 4.75
CA SER A 59 3.13 3.25 5.66
C SER A 59 2.83 1.83 5.19
N ALA A 60 2.50 1.64 3.91
CA ALA A 60 2.21 0.34 3.33
C ALA A 60 3.43 -0.60 3.41
N THR A 61 4.63 -0.11 3.09
CA THR A 61 5.85 -0.93 3.15
C THR A 61 6.17 -1.37 4.57
N PHE A 62 6.22 -0.44 5.52
CA PHE A 62 6.62 -0.78 6.89
C PHE A 62 5.56 -1.62 7.60
N THR A 63 4.28 -1.33 7.43
CA THR A 63 3.21 -2.13 8.05
C THR A 63 3.15 -3.54 7.49
N THR A 64 3.32 -3.71 6.17
CA THR A 64 3.39 -5.02 5.52
C THR A 64 4.63 -5.79 5.97
N PHE A 65 5.77 -5.13 6.08
CA PHE A 65 7.02 -5.73 6.55
C PHE A 65 6.91 -6.23 8.00
N ILE A 66 6.44 -5.37 8.91
CA ILE A 66 6.25 -5.74 10.31
C ILE A 66 5.21 -6.85 10.44
N GLY A 67 4.07 -6.73 9.73
CA GLY A 67 3.04 -7.76 9.69
C GLY A 67 3.56 -9.10 9.19
N GLY A 68 4.39 -9.10 8.14
CA GLY A 68 5.04 -10.30 7.60
C GLY A 68 5.99 -10.96 8.60
N ILE A 69 6.83 -10.19 9.28
CA ILE A 69 7.74 -10.72 10.31
C ILE A 69 6.95 -11.29 11.49
N LEU A 70 5.94 -10.59 11.97
CA LEU A 70 5.11 -11.06 13.08
C LEU A 70 4.39 -12.37 12.71
N LEU A 71 3.80 -12.43 11.51
CA LEU A 71 3.15 -13.62 11.03
C LEU A 71 4.15 -14.78 10.82
N ALA A 72 5.34 -14.50 10.27
CA ALA A 72 6.40 -15.49 10.15
C ALA A 72 6.83 -16.05 11.50
N LYS A 73 6.99 -15.18 12.50
CA LYS A 73 7.34 -15.57 13.86
C LYS A 73 6.24 -16.43 14.50
N LEU A 74 4.96 -16.05 14.32
CA LEU A 74 3.83 -16.83 14.82
C LEU A 74 3.76 -18.23 14.21
N ILE A 75 3.86 -18.32 12.88
CA ILE A 75 3.76 -19.63 12.18
C ILE A 75 4.96 -20.53 12.53
N ASN A 76 6.14 -19.95 12.74
CA ASN A 76 7.36 -20.71 13.08
C ASN A 76 7.52 -20.98 14.57
N HIS A 77 6.65 -20.44 15.43
CA HIS A 77 6.71 -20.66 16.88
C HIS A 77 6.63 -22.15 17.21
N GLU A 78 7.31 -22.57 18.26
CA GLU A 78 7.42 -24.01 18.64
C GLU A 78 6.04 -24.64 18.88
N ASP A 79 5.13 -23.90 19.55
CA ASP A 79 3.78 -24.37 19.90
C ASP A 79 2.78 -24.33 18.74
N THR A 80 3.15 -23.81 17.58
CA THR A 80 2.22 -23.73 16.46
C THR A 80 2.05 -25.10 15.81
N HIS A 81 0.83 -25.62 15.84
CA HIS A 81 0.46 -26.86 15.17
C HIS A 81 0.20 -26.63 13.68
N PHE A 82 0.44 -27.66 12.86
CA PHE A 82 0.18 -27.62 11.42
C PHE A 82 0.90 -26.49 10.65
N LYS A 83 2.16 -26.19 11.00
CA LYS A 83 2.96 -25.14 10.35
C LYS A 83 2.98 -25.22 8.83
N LYS A 84 3.08 -26.42 8.26
CA LYS A 84 3.08 -26.64 6.80
C LYS A 84 1.75 -26.25 6.17
N MET A 85 0.63 -26.57 6.82
CA MET A 85 -0.71 -26.23 6.34
C MET A 85 -0.89 -24.69 6.32
N TRP A 86 -0.54 -23.99 7.40
CA TRP A 86 -0.62 -22.53 7.46
C TRP A 86 0.23 -21.86 6.39
N ARG A 87 1.48 -22.32 6.19
CA ARG A 87 2.32 -21.81 5.12
C ARG A 87 1.71 -22.02 3.74
N SER A 88 1.18 -23.22 3.45
CA SER A 88 0.52 -23.52 2.18
C SER A 88 -0.69 -22.63 1.94
N LEU A 89 -1.51 -22.39 2.97
CA LEU A 89 -2.68 -21.54 2.87
C LEU A 89 -2.32 -20.11 2.48
N PHE A 90 -1.26 -19.53 3.07
CA PHE A 90 -0.78 -18.21 2.70
C PHE A 90 -0.09 -18.18 1.32
N VAL A 91 0.59 -19.25 0.93
CA VAL A 91 1.19 -19.35 -0.41
C VAL A 91 0.11 -19.36 -1.51
N VAL A 92 -1.03 -20.00 -1.28
CA VAL A 92 -2.15 -20.01 -2.24
C VAL A 92 -2.64 -18.59 -2.51
N THR A 93 -2.67 -17.71 -1.52
CA THR A 93 -3.09 -16.31 -1.72
C THR A 93 -2.15 -15.53 -2.62
N ILE A 94 -0.87 -15.89 -2.65
CA ILE A 94 0.14 -15.27 -3.54
C ILE A 94 -0.01 -15.75 -4.99
N ALA A 95 -0.52 -16.98 -5.19
CA ALA A 95 -0.70 -17.55 -6.53
C ALA A 95 -1.83 -16.86 -7.32
N ILE A 96 -2.76 -16.18 -6.65
CA ILE A 96 -3.84 -15.44 -7.29
C ILE A 96 -3.28 -14.12 -7.84
N PRO A 97 -3.49 -13.79 -9.14
CA PRO A 97 -3.04 -12.52 -9.69
C PRO A 97 -3.63 -11.32 -8.93
N GLN A 98 -2.77 -10.38 -8.53
CA GLN A 98 -3.15 -9.24 -7.67
C GLN A 98 -4.36 -8.46 -8.21
N PHE A 99 -4.45 -8.27 -9.53
CA PHE A 99 -5.57 -7.52 -10.12
C PHE A 99 -6.92 -8.19 -9.88
N VAL A 100 -6.99 -9.52 -9.91
CA VAL A 100 -8.22 -10.29 -9.63
C VAL A 100 -8.64 -10.07 -8.17
N THR A 101 -7.69 -10.19 -7.25
CA THR A 101 -7.92 -9.95 -5.83
C THR A 101 -8.42 -8.52 -5.58
N LEU A 102 -7.79 -7.52 -6.19
CA LEU A 102 -8.19 -6.12 -6.03
C LEU A 102 -9.58 -5.83 -6.58
N LEU A 103 -9.94 -6.38 -7.73
CA LEU A 103 -11.29 -6.24 -8.31
C LEU A 103 -12.36 -6.89 -7.42
N LEU A 104 -12.09 -8.10 -6.91
CA LEU A 104 -13.00 -8.79 -6.00
C LEU A 104 -13.22 -7.97 -4.73
N VAL A 105 -12.13 -7.51 -4.10
CA VAL A 105 -12.17 -6.71 -2.88
C VAL A 105 -12.90 -5.39 -3.12
N SER A 106 -12.66 -4.72 -4.26
CA SER A 106 -13.37 -3.50 -4.63
C SER A 106 -14.89 -3.71 -4.68
N LYS A 107 -15.36 -4.83 -5.22
CA LYS A 107 -16.79 -5.18 -5.24
C LYS A 107 -17.33 -5.53 -3.85
N MET A 108 -16.54 -6.25 -3.03
CA MET A 108 -16.94 -6.59 -1.65
C MET A 108 -17.11 -5.35 -0.77
N PHE A 109 -16.24 -4.35 -0.90
CA PHE A 109 -16.23 -3.11 -0.12
C PHE A 109 -16.96 -1.94 -0.81
N SER A 110 -17.65 -2.18 -1.92
CA SER A 110 -18.50 -1.15 -2.55
C SER A 110 -19.66 -0.73 -1.63
N ASP A 111 -20.30 0.40 -1.94
CA ASP A 111 -21.36 0.98 -1.13
C ASP A 111 -22.55 0.00 -0.91
N HIS A 112 -22.84 -0.83 -1.92
CA HIS A 112 -23.85 -1.90 -1.86
C HIS A 112 -23.21 -3.31 -1.82
N GLY A 113 -21.95 -3.41 -1.41
CA GLY A 113 -21.21 -4.67 -1.33
C GLY A 113 -21.62 -5.53 -0.14
N ILE A 114 -21.17 -6.80 -0.19
CA ILE A 114 -21.46 -7.78 0.85
C ILE A 114 -20.99 -7.34 2.24
N VAL A 115 -19.85 -6.63 2.32
CA VAL A 115 -19.31 -6.14 3.59
C VAL A 115 -20.23 -5.09 4.20
N ASN A 116 -20.75 -4.13 3.42
CA ASN A 116 -21.71 -3.14 3.91
C ASN A 116 -23.01 -3.78 4.36
N THR A 117 -23.51 -4.78 3.64
CA THR A 117 -24.69 -5.55 4.04
C THR A 117 -24.48 -6.25 5.38
N LEU A 118 -23.32 -6.89 5.57
CA LEU A 118 -22.97 -7.53 6.85
C LEU A 118 -22.86 -6.50 7.98
N CYS A 119 -22.16 -5.37 7.76
CA CYS A 119 -22.02 -4.30 8.74
C CYS A 119 -23.38 -3.72 9.16
N SER A 120 -24.32 -3.58 8.22
CA SER A 120 -25.68 -3.14 8.51
C SER A 120 -26.45 -4.15 9.35
N ASN A 121 -26.36 -5.45 8.99
CA ASN A 121 -27.06 -6.53 9.70
C ASN A 121 -26.59 -6.70 11.15
N ILE A 122 -25.31 -6.51 11.43
CA ILE A 122 -24.75 -6.59 12.79
C ILE A 122 -24.91 -5.28 13.58
N GLY A 123 -25.53 -4.24 12.98
CA GLY A 123 -25.74 -2.94 13.63
C GLY A 123 -24.51 -2.01 13.67
N LEU A 124 -23.39 -2.41 13.08
CA LEU A 124 -22.16 -1.62 13.08
C LEU A 124 -22.35 -0.27 12.38
N THR A 125 -23.10 -0.24 11.27
CA THR A 125 -23.42 1.00 10.55
C THR A 125 -24.17 1.98 11.44
N GLY A 126 -25.19 1.52 12.18
CA GLY A 126 -25.95 2.35 13.13
C GLY A 126 -25.08 2.87 14.29
N TRP A 127 -24.18 2.05 14.81
CA TRP A 127 -23.23 2.48 15.84
C TRP A 127 -22.27 3.55 15.30
N LEU A 128 -21.72 3.40 14.08
CA LEU A 128 -20.86 4.40 13.45
C LEU A 128 -21.62 5.72 13.13
N GLN A 129 -22.91 5.63 12.86
CA GLN A 129 -23.77 6.81 12.71
C GLN A 129 -23.95 7.54 14.04
N SER A 130 -24.15 6.82 15.15
CA SER A 130 -24.35 7.42 16.47
C SER A 130 -23.16 8.22 16.97
N ILE A 131 -21.93 7.83 16.54
CA ILE A 131 -20.67 8.56 16.85
C ILE A 131 -20.29 9.58 15.78
N GLY A 132 -21.15 9.79 14.75
CA GLY A 132 -20.95 10.82 13.72
C GLY A 132 -19.87 10.50 12.67
N LEU A 133 -19.34 9.28 12.62
CA LEU A 133 -18.33 8.87 11.63
C LEU A 133 -18.92 8.58 10.25
N VAL A 134 -20.18 8.19 10.19
CA VAL A 134 -20.91 7.88 8.95
C VAL A 134 -22.22 8.64 8.94
N SER A 135 -22.54 9.30 7.80
CA SER A 135 -23.75 10.11 7.64
C SER A 135 -24.85 9.41 6.83
N GLY A 136 -24.57 8.24 6.24
CA GLY A 136 -25.48 7.51 5.35
C GLY A 136 -25.74 6.07 5.81
N ASN A 137 -26.62 5.38 5.12
CA ASN A 137 -27.03 3.99 5.42
C ASN A 137 -25.95 2.95 5.11
N TYR A 138 -24.78 3.36 4.64
CA TYR A 138 -23.64 2.50 4.35
C TYR A 138 -22.32 3.16 4.78
N ILE A 139 -21.31 2.35 5.00
CA ILE A 139 -19.96 2.81 5.33
C ILE A 139 -19.24 3.11 4.01
N PRO A 140 -18.79 4.35 3.77
CA PRO A 140 -18.18 4.75 2.49
C PRO A 140 -16.72 4.32 2.40
N PHE A 141 -16.45 3.02 2.48
CA PHE A 141 -15.11 2.44 2.51
C PHE A 141 -14.17 2.93 1.41
N LEU A 142 -14.68 3.03 0.18
CA LEU A 142 -13.90 3.41 -1.00
C LEU A 142 -14.39 4.70 -1.67
N SER A 143 -15.51 5.28 -1.18
CA SER A 143 -16.16 6.44 -1.79
C SER A 143 -15.74 7.77 -1.18
N LYS A 144 -15.34 7.82 0.10
CA LYS A 144 -14.88 9.05 0.77
C LYS A 144 -13.37 9.04 0.96
N PRO A 145 -12.66 10.18 0.72
CA PRO A 145 -11.19 10.23 0.74
C PRO A 145 -10.55 9.67 2.01
N GLY A 146 -11.05 10.03 3.20
CA GLY A 146 -10.47 9.57 4.47
C GLY A 146 -10.59 8.04 4.66
N TRP A 147 -11.75 7.48 4.35
CA TRP A 147 -12.00 6.04 4.39
C TRP A 147 -11.20 5.30 3.32
N SER A 148 -11.17 5.84 2.08
CA SER A 148 -10.42 5.23 0.97
C SER A 148 -8.93 5.14 1.27
N HIS A 149 -8.34 6.17 1.87
CA HIS A 149 -6.93 6.17 2.25
C HIS A 149 -6.61 5.06 3.26
N ALA A 150 -7.42 4.91 4.30
CA ALA A 150 -7.24 3.84 5.28
C ALA A 150 -7.45 2.45 4.66
N MET A 151 -8.48 2.29 3.84
CA MET A 151 -8.81 1.02 3.19
C MET A 151 -7.74 0.59 2.19
N ILE A 152 -7.20 1.51 1.39
CA ILE A 152 -6.09 1.21 0.46
C ILE A 152 -4.88 0.64 1.23
N ILE A 153 -4.52 1.23 2.37
CA ILE A 153 -3.43 0.75 3.21
C ILE A 153 -3.77 -0.64 3.78
N LEU A 154 -4.95 -0.83 4.34
CA LEU A 154 -5.39 -2.11 4.92
C LEU A 154 -5.41 -3.24 3.89
N ILE A 155 -5.96 -2.97 2.70
CA ILE A 155 -6.02 -3.96 1.62
C ILE A 155 -4.61 -4.30 1.14
N ASN A 156 -3.73 -3.30 1.01
CA ASN A 156 -2.34 -3.54 0.62
C ASN A 156 -1.59 -4.38 1.68
N ILE A 157 -1.82 -4.15 2.97
CA ILE A 157 -1.28 -4.97 4.05
C ILE A 157 -1.77 -6.41 3.90
N TRP A 158 -3.08 -6.60 3.75
CA TRP A 158 -3.68 -7.93 3.63
C TRP A 158 -3.14 -8.72 2.44
N VAL A 159 -2.95 -8.08 1.29
CA VAL A 159 -2.40 -8.71 0.08
C VAL A 159 -0.88 -8.93 0.21
N GLY A 160 -0.16 -8.01 0.83
CA GLY A 160 1.30 -8.03 0.88
C GLY A 160 1.90 -8.87 2.02
N VAL A 161 1.20 -9.00 3.15
CA VAL A 161 1.70 -9.71 4.34
C VAL A 161 2.05 -11.18 4.05
N PRO A 162 1.28 -11.97 3.28
CA PRO A 162 1.65 -13.36 2.97
C PRO A 162 2.99 -13.48 2.25
N TYR A 163 3.25 -12.63 1.26
CA TYR A 163 4.52 -12.61 0.54
C TYR A 163 5.68 -12.27 1.47
N GLN A 164 5.51 -11.22 2.28
CA GLN A 164 6.52 -10.77 3.22
C GLN A 164 6.77 -11.80 4.33
N MET A 165 5.74 -12.52 4.78
CA MET A 165 5.84 -13.64 5.72
C MET A 165 6.72 -14.76 5.15
N LEU A 166 6.55 -15.10 3.88
CA LEU A 166 7.35 -16.14 3.23
C LEU A 166 8.84 -15.75 3.17
N SER A 167 9.11 -14.53 2.73
CA SER A 167 10.47 -13.95 2.70
C SER A 167 11.09 -13.92 4.10
N ALA A 168 10.36 -13.39 5.08
CA ALA A 168 10.82 -13.33 6.47
C ALA A 168 11.07 -14.72 7.08
N THR A 169 10.24 -15.71 6.75
CA THR A 169 10.44 -17.09 7.21
C THR A 169 11.79 -17.65 6.74
N GLY A 170 12.14 -17.45 5.46
CA GLY A 170 13.43 -17.88 4.93
C GLY A 170 14.62 -17.23 5.65
N ILE A 171 14.51 -15.94 5.97
CA ILE A 171 15.57 -15.20 6.68
C ILE A 171 15.66 -15.66 8.14
N LEU A 172 14.54 -15.81 8.83
CA LEU A 172 14.52 -16.24 10.23
C LEU A 172 15.10 -17.63 10.44
N MET A 173 14.93 -18.53 9.45
CA MET A 173 15.51 -19.88 9.49
C MET A 173 17.04 -19.89 9.28
N ASN A 174 17.62 -18.83 8.73
CA ASN A 174 19.05 -18.70 8.48
C ASN A 174 19.79 -17.93 9.58
N ILE A 175 19.11 -17.51 10.64
CA ILE A 175 19.79 -16.92 11.80
C ILE A 175 20.58 -18.00 12.52
N PRO A 176 21.90 -17.84 12.76
CA PRO A 176 22.70 -18.82 13.47
C PRO A 176 22.14 -19.11 14.86
N THR A 177 21.84 -20.38 15.14
CA THR A 177 21.29 -20.82 16.43
C THR A 177 22.21 -20.50 17.60
N ASP A 178 23.53 -20.58 17.37
CA ASP A 178 24.57 -20.30 18.38
C ASP A 178 24.46 -18.88 18.96
N GLN A 179 24.08 -17.88 18.12
CA GLN A 179 23.86 -16.51 18.59
C GLN A 179 22.64 -16.39 19.51
N LEU A 180 21.58 -17.14 19.19
CA LEU A 180 20.34 -17.15 19.98
C LEU A 180 20.55 -17.90 21.30
N GLU A 181 21.33 -18.99 21.29
CA GLU A 181 21.68 -19.78 22.47
C GLU A 181 22.60 -19.02 23.40
N SER A 182 23.66 -18.40 22.88
CA SER A 182 24.56 -17.54 23.67
C SER A 182 23.80 -16.43 24.38
N ALA A 183 22.89 -15.74 23.66
CA ALA A 183 22.08 -14.69 24.27
C ALA A 183 21.13 -15.22 25.37
N ARG A 184 20.64 -16.46 25.25
CA ARG A 184 19.83 -17.09 26.31
C ARG A 184 20.68 -17.44 27.52
N ILE A 185 21.92 -17.91 27.34
CA ILE A 185 22.90 -18.17 28.40
C ILE A 185 23.22 -16.87 29.16
N ASP A 186 23.35 -15.75 28.41
CA ASP A 186 23.57 -14.41 28.97
C ASP A 186 22.33 -13.83 29.69
N GLY A 187 21.23 -14.59 29.77
CA GLY A 187 19.99 -14.20 30.46
C GLY A 187 19.07 -13.27 29.68
N ALA A 188 19.28 -13.14 28.35
CA ALA A 188 18.40 -12.30 27.54
C ALA A 188 16.99 -12.91 27.41
N ASN A 189 15.97 -12.10 27.66
CA ASN A 189 14.59 -12.52 27.45
C ASN A 189 14.20 -12.54 25.95
N LYS A 190 13.07 -13.19 25.59
CA LYS A 190 12.60 -13.34 24.21
C LYS A 190 12.43 -12.00 23.48
N TRP A 191 12.06 -10.92 24.20
CA TRP A 191 11.90 -9.58 23.65
C TRP A 191 13.25 -8.93 23.32
N GLN A 192 14.24 -9.08 24.21
CA GLN A 192 15.61 -8.59 23.98
C GLN A 192 16.26 -9.30 22.81
N ILE A 193 16.14 -10.63 22.72
CA ILE A 193 16.63 -11.41 21.58
C ILE A 193 15.99 -10.92 20.28
N PHE A 194 14.68 -10.69 20.28
CA PHE A 194 13.97 -10.21 19.09
C PHE A 194 14.49 -8.86 18.62
N TRP A 195 14.57 -7.87 19.51
CA TRP A 195 14.94 -6.52 19.12
C TRP A 195 16.44 -6.28 18.94
N LYS A 196 17.30 -7.03 19.67
CA LYS A 196 18.75 -6.82 19.64
C LYS A 196 19.47 -7.73 18.66
N ILE A 197 18.92 -8.90 18.34
CA ILE A 197 19.56 -9.88 17.44
C ILE A 197 18.72 -10.09 16.19
N THR A 198 17.47 -10.55 16.33
CA THR A 198 16.62 -10.95 15.21
C THR A 198 16.30 -9.77 14.29
N MET A 199 15.81 -8.66 14.85
CA MET A 199 15.34 -7.52 14.06
C MET A 199 16.49 -6.83 13.29
N PRO A 200 17.66 -6.52 13.86
CA PRO A 200 18.77 -5.97 13.11
C PRO A 200 19.26 -6.89 11.98
N TYR A 201 19.33 -8.19 12.24
CA TYR A 201 19.69 -9.17 11.22
C TYR A 201 18.69 -9.19 10.05
N VAL A 202 17.39 -9.23 10.34
CA VAL A 202 16.33 -9.18 9.33
C VAL A 202 16.37 -7.87 8.56
N LEU A 203 16.52 -6.72 9.23
CA LEU A 203 16.61 -5.41 8.59
C LEU A 203 17.81 -5.29 7.66
N PHE A 204 18.95 -5.84 8.05
CA PHE A 204 20.16 -5.84 7.22
C PHE A 204 19.92 -6.61 5.90
N ILE A 205 19.35 -7.80 5.98
CA ILE A 205 19.10 -8.64 4.80
C ILE A 205 17.93 -8.08 3.96
N CYS A 206 16.87 -7.60 4.60
CA CYS A 206 15.69 -7.04 3.92
C CYS A 206 15.88 -5.61 3.43
N GLY A 207 16.94 -4.90 3.83
CA GLY A 207 17.15 -3.49 3.51
C GLY A 207 16.96 -3.17 2.03
N PRO A 208 17.64 -3.84 1.09
CA PRO A 208 17.46 -3.62 -0.34
C PRO A 208 16.02 -3.87 -0.81
N SER A 209 15.36 -4.91 -0.30
CA SER A 209 13.97 -5.24 -0.66
C SER A 209 12.97 -4.24 -0.10
N LEU A 210 13.24 -3.62 1.05
CA LEU A 210 12.41 -2.54 1.60
C LEU A 210 12.47 -1.29 0.73
N ILE A 211 13.66 -0.89 0.28
CA ILE A 211 13.83 0.23 -0.65
C ILE A 211 13.08 -0.06 -1.96
N GLN A 212 13.25 -1.25 -2.51
CA GLN A 212 12.52 -1.69 -3.71
C GLN A 212 11.00 -1.63 -3.49
N SER A 213 10.50 -2.05 -2.35
CA SER A 213 9.07 -2.03 -2.01
C SER A 213 8.52 -0.61 -1.91
N ILE A 214 9.29 0.34 -1.34
CA ILE A 214 8.90 1.77 -1.32
C ILE A 214 8.78 2.29 -2.75
N ILE A 215 9.77 2.05 -3.61
CA ILE A 215 9.75 2.48 -5.01
C ILE A 215 8.59 1.83 -5.76
N ALA A 216 8.35 0.54 -5.56
CA ALA A 216 7.23 -0.18 -6.15
C ALA A 216 5.87 0.40 -5.72
N ASN A 217 5.71 0.74 -4.44
CA ASN A 217 4.49 1.36 -3.94
C ASN A 217 4.29 2.77 -4.48
N ILE A 218 5.33 3.58 -4.67
CA ILE A 218 5.23 4.90 -5.32
C ILE A 218 4.68 4.76 -6.75
N ASN A 219 5.10 3.72 -7.47
CA ASN A 219 4.66 3.47 -8.85
C ASN A 219 3.40 2.59 -8.95
N ASN A 220 2.78 2.22 -7.83
CA ASN A 220 1.67 1.28 -7.82
C ASN A 220 0.33 1.97 -8.14
N PHE A 221 0.11 2.21 -9.42
CA PHE A 221 -1.15 2.72 -9.94
C PHE A 221 -2.31 1.73 -9.75
N ASN A 222 -2.03 0.43 -9.89
CA ASN A 222 -3.06 -0.60 -9.95
C ASN A 222 -3.91 -0.68 -8.69
N VAL A 223 -3.29 -0.62 -7.50
CA VAL A 223 -4.00 -0.70 -6.22
C VAL A 223 -4.99 0.45 -6.09
N ILE A 224 -4.55 1.68 -6.37
CA ILE A 224 -5.41 2.86 -6.26
C ILE A 224 -6.51 2.81 -7.31
N TYR A 225 -6.16 2.61 -8.57
CA TYR A 225 -7.12 2.61 -9.68
C TYR A 225 -8.18 1.52 -9.56
N LEU A 226 -7.78 0.27 -9.32
CA LEU A 226 -8.73 -0.85 -9.27
C LEU A 226 -9.65 -0.81 -8.04
N LEU A 227 -9.21 -0.22 -6.93
CA LEU A 227 -10.05 -0.07 -5.75
C LEU A 227 -11.03 1.10 -5.85
N THR A 228 -10.66 2.19 -6.54
CA THR A 228 -11.48 3.41 -6.56
C THR A 228 -12.32 3.56 -7.83
N SER A 229 -11.87 3.02 -8.98
CA SER A 229 -12.54 3.19 -10.27
C SER A 229 -13.96 2.60 -10.33
N SER A 230 -14.21 1.52 -9.60
CA SER A 230 -15.53 0.88 -9.61
C SER A 230 -16.64 1.72 -8.94
N ASN A 231 -16.26 2.66 -8.08
CA ASN A 231 -17.19 3.54 -7.38
C ASN A 231 -17.34 4.91 -8.09
N ALA A 232 -16.39 5.31 -8.92
CA ALA A 232 -16.48 6.52 -9.73
C ALA A 232 -17.54 6.40 -10.85
N THR A 233 -17.78 5.20 -11.36
CA THR A 233 -18.79 4.94 -12.41
C THR A 233 -20.23 4.86 -11.88
N ALA A 234 -20.44 4.77 -10.57
CA ALA A 234 -21.77 4.78 -9.96
C ALA A 234 -22.31 6.19 -9.70
N ASN A 235 -21.49 7.23 -9.86
CA ASN A 235 -21.83 8.63 -9.66
C ASN A 235 -21.85 9.44 -10.98
N MET A 236 -21.76 8.78 -12.15
CA MET A 236 -22.12 9.30 -13.45
C MET A 236 -23.48 8.77 -13.87
#